data_76e393eddb4f117063b22385b09d2e4c
#
_entry.id   76e393eddb4f117063b22385b09d2e4c
#
_cell.length_a   1.000
_cell.length_b   1.000
_cell.length_c   1.000
_cell.angle_alpha   90.00
_cell.angle_beta   90.00
_cell.angle_gamma   90.00
#
_symmetry.space_group_name_H-M   'P 1'
#
loop_
_entity.id
_entity.type
_entity.pdbx_description
1 polymer ?
#
loop_
_entity_poly.entity_id
_entity_poly.type
_entity_poly.pdbx_seq_one_letter_code
_entity_poly.pdbx_strand_id
1 'polypeptide(L)' 'MDRLEAFETMLADLQRQDRHEKQEMERLKAAGREKSATYRQYFANRMIYSQMLALYRQYGLIE' A
#
# COMPACT_ATOMS: atom_id res chain seq x y z
N MET A 1 -20.96 4.31 11.28
CA MET A 1 -19.74 5.04 10.83
C MET A 1 -20.14 6.06 9.78
N ASP A 2 -19.82 7.32 9.98
CA ASP A 2 -20.11 8.35 8.98
C ASP A 2 -19.10 8.31 7.83
N ARG A 3 -19.33 9.12 6.79
CA ARG A 3 -18.49 9.06 5.58
C ARG A 3 -17.06 9.49 5.85
N LEU A 4 -16.85 10.48 6.71
CA LEU A 4 -15.51 10.93 7.05
C LEU A 4 -14.75 9.85 7.81
N GLU A 5 -15.38 9.24 8.80
CA GLU A 5 -14.77 8.15 9.56
C GLU A 5 -14.45 6.97 8.65
N ALA A 6 -15.37 6.62 7.77
CA ALA A 6 -15.15 5.53 6.82
C ALA A 6 -13.97 5.82 5.92
N PHE A 7 -13.86 7.04 5.40
CA PHE A 7 -12.74 7.45 4.56
C PHE A 7 -11.43 7.40 5.32
N GLU A 8 -11.40 7.93 6.54
CA GLU A 8 -10.17 7.95 7.33
C GLU A 8 -9.71 6.55 7.72
N THR A 9 -10.66 5.66 8.03
CA THR A 9 -10.36 4.27 8.33
C THR A 9 -9.77 3.57 7.09
N MET A 10 -10.39 3.79 5.93
CA MET A 10 -9.90 3.23 4.67
C MET A 10 -8.49 3.72 4.36
N LEU A 11 -8.24 5.01 4.54
CA LEU A 11 -6.93 5.60 4.29
C LEU A 11 -5.87 5.00 5.21
N ALA A 12 -6.18 4.88 6.50
CA ALA A 12 -5.26 4.27 7.47
C ALA A 12 -4.97 2.81 7.12
N ASP A 13 -5.98 2.06 6.71
CA ASP A 13 -5.81 0.67 6.29
C ASP A 13 -4.94 0.57 5.05
N LEU A 14 -5.15 1.45 4.07
CA LEU A 14 -4.37 1.49 2.84
C LEU A 14 -2.89 1.76 3.15
N GLN A 15 -2.62 2.73 3.99
CA GLN A 15 -1.24 3.05 4.39
C GLN A 15 -0.58 1.91 5.13
N ARG A 16 -1.33 1.23 6.00
CA ARG A 16 -0.82 0.07 6.75
C ARG A 16 -0.50 -1.09 5.82
N GLN A 17 -1.38 -1.37 4.87
CA GLN A 17 -1.14 -2.43 3.88
C GLN A 17 0.07 -2.12 3.00
N ASP A 18 0.21 -0.87 2.58
CA ASP A 18 1.35 -0.47 1.77
C ASP A 18 2.66 -0.70 2.51
N ARG A 19 2.73 -0.30 3.78
CA ARG A 19 3.93 -0.52 4.60
C ARG A 19 4.20 -2.00 4.83
N HIS A 20 3.16 -2.77 5.14
CA HIS A 20 3.28 -4.21 5.37
C HIS A 20 3.80 -4.93 4.14
N GLU A 21 3.22 -4.65 2.99
CA GLU A 21 3.61 -5.32 1.75
C GLU A 21 5.01 -4.89 1.31
N LYS A 22 5.40 -3.64 1.58
CA LYS A 22 6.77 -3.19 1.35
C LYS A 22 7.76 -4.02 2.16
N GLN A 23 7.48 -4.23 3.43
CA GLN A 23 8.32 -5.03 4.31
C GLN A 23 8.40 -6.48 3.84
N GLU A 24 7.27 -7.04 3.41
CA GLU A 24 7.22 -8.40 2.89
C GLU A 24 7.98 -8.56 1.59
N MET A 25 7.93 -7.55 0.71
CA MET A 25 8.72 -7.56 -0.51
C MET A 25 10.22 -7.52 -0.20
N GLU A 26 10.62 -6.71 0.76
CA GLU A 26 12.03 -6.65 1.19
C GLU A 26 12.49 -7.99 1.75
N ARG A 27 11.64 -8.64 2.54
CA ARG A 27 11.93 -9.96 3.10
C ARG A 27 12.09 -11.01 1.99
N LEU A 28 11.17 -11.02 1.03
CA LEU A 28 11.23 -11.97 -0.09
C LEU A 28 12.44 -11.72 -0.97
N LYS A 29 12.77 -10.47 -1.20
CA LYS A 29 13.95 -10.12 -1.98
C LYS A 29 15.23 -10.58 -1.28
N ALA A 30 15.34 -10.37 0.01
CA ALA A 30 16.48 -10.82 0.80
C ALA A 30 16.61 -12.35 0.79
N ALA A 31 15.49 -13.08 0.65
CA ALA A 31 15.47 -14.53 0.55
C ALA A 31 15.66 -15.05 -0.88
N GLY A 32 15.90 -14.15 -1.84
CA GLY A 32 16.07 -14.53 -3.25
C GLY A 32 14.78 -14.91 -3.94
N ARG A 33 13.63 -14.46 -3.43
CA ARG A 33 12.31 -14.83 -3.96
C ARG A 33 11.63 -13.71 -4.72
N GLU A 34 12.40 -12.89 -5.41
CA GLU A 34 11.86 -11.76 -6.19
C GLU A 34 10.98 -12.19 -7.36
N LYS A 35 11.09 -13.43 -7.79
CA LYS A 35 10.29 -13.96 -8.91
C LYS A 35 9.08 -14.76 -8.43
N SER A 36 8.82 -14.80 -7.13
CA SER A 36 7.67 -15.52 -6.61
C SER A 36 6.36 -14.82 -7.00
N ALA A 37 5.29 -15.61 -7.07
CA ALA A 37 3.95 -15.06 -7.35
C ALA A 37 3.54 -14.04 -6.26
N THR A 38 3.89 -14.32 -5.01
CA THR A 38 3.58 -13.43 -3.88
C THR A 38 4.28 -12.09 -4.03
N TYR A 39 5.56 -12.08 -4.40
CA TYR A 39 6.30 -10.84 -4.64
C TYR A 39 5.66 -10.01 -5.76
N ARG A 40 5.32 -10.68 -6.86
CA ARG A 40 4.67 -10.01 -8.00
C ARG A 40 3.33 -9.42 -7.61
N GLN A 41 2.57 -10.13 -6.79
CA GLN A 41 1.26 -9.65 -6.34
C GLN A 41 1.42 -8.39 -5.47
N TYR A 42 2.37 -8.40 -4.54
CA TYR A 42 2.66 -7.23 -3.71
C TYR A 42 3.15 -6.06 -4.54
N PHE A 43 4.00 -6.32 -5.53
CA PHE A 43 4.48 -5.29 -6.44
C PHE A 43 3.31 -4.60 -7.17
N ALA A 44 2.40 -5.40 -7.72
CA ALA A 44 1.23 -4.87 -8.41
C ALA A 44 0.32 -4.08 -7.46
N ASN A 45 0.07 -4.61 -6.26
CA ASN A 45 -0.74 -3.93 -5.26
C ASN A 45 -0.15 -2.57 -4.90
N ARG A 46 1.18 -2.50 -4.72
CA ARG A 46 1.83 -1.27 -4.32
C ARG A 46 1.81 -0.21 -5.42
N MET A 47 1.79 -0.60 -6.68
CA MET A 47 1.59 0.34 -7.77
C MET A 47 0.22 1.01 -7.66
N ILE A 48 -0.81 0.23 -7.33
CA ILE A 48 -2.16 0.76 -7.13
C ILE A 48 -2.19 1.68 -5.90
N TYR A 49 -1.60 1.26 -4.79
CA TYR A 49 -1.55 2.07 -3.57
C TYR A 49 -0.84 3.39 -3.81
N SER A 50 0.27 3.37 -4.56
CA SER A 50 1.02 4.57 -4.89
C SER A 50 0.17 5.58 -5.65
N GLN A 51 -0.62 5.11 -6.61
CA GLN A 51 -1.51 5.97 -7.38
C GLN A 51 -2.60 6.56 -6.50
N MET A 52 -3.18 5.76 -5.63
CA MET A 52 -4.21 6.23 -4.70
C MET A 52 -3.65 7.27 -3.72
N LEU A 53 -2.50 6.97 -3.14
CA LEU A 53 -1.88 7.85 -2.16
C LEU A 53 -1.41 9.16 -2.81
N ALA A 54 -0.92 9.11 -4.04
CA ALA A 54 -0.54 10.31 -4.77
C ALA A 54 -1.76 11.22 -5.01
N LEU A 55 -2.89 10.63 -5.33
CA LEU A 55 -4.13 11.37 -5.53
C LEU A 55 -4.59 12.03 -4.23
N TYR A 56 -4.57 11.29 -3.14
CA TYR A 56 -4.94 11.84 -1.82
C TYR A 56 -4.00 12.97 -1.41
N ARG A 57 -2.72 12.83 -1.68
CA ARG A 57 -1.72 13.86 -1.39
C ARG A 57 -1.96 15.12 -2.21
N GLN A 58 -2.36 14.96 -3.47
CA GLN A 58 -2.68 16.06 -4.35
C GLN A 58 -3.80 16.93 -3.79
N TYR A 59 -4.76 16.30 -3.11
CA TYR A 59 -5.88 17.01 -2.50
C TYR A 59 -5.63 17.44 -1.06
N GLY A 60 -4.40 17.24 -0.57
CA GLY A 60 -4.04 17.65 0.78
C GLY A 60 -4.62 16.78 1.88
N LEU A 61 -5.05 15.57 1.55
CA LEU A 61 -5.66 14.64 2.52
C LEU A 61 -4.62 13.86 3.31
N ILE A 62 -3.39 13.77 2.80
CA ILE A 62 -2.23 13.18 3.50
C ILE A 62 -1.00 14.02 3.17
N GLU A 63 0.06 13.82 3.96
CA GLU A 63 1.34 14.52 3.75
C GLU A 63 2.17 13.92 2.63
#